data_a7ee44335b45444fce4d6a21ae6bbf72
#
_entry.id   a7ee44335b45444fce4d6a21ae6bbf72
#
_cell.length_a   1.000
_cell.length_b   1.000
_cell.length_c   1.000
_cell.angle_alpha   90.00
_cell.angle_beta   90.00
_cell.angle_gamma   90.00
#
_symmetry.space_group_name_H-M   'P 1'
#
loop_
_entity.id
_entity.type
_entity.pdbx_description
1 polymer ?
#
loop_
_entity_poly.entity_id
_entity_poly.type
_entity_poly.pdbx_seq_one_letter_code
_entity_poly.pdbx_strand_id
1 'polypeptide(L)' 'MKFKRYTTKAYYVYYTPQLGKRKEGWVGGLGTTEEESVKDAIKDCKKYKIPVERIARFETKEFNLDLKDIA' A
#
# COMPACT_ATOMS: atom_id res chain seq x y z
N MET A 1 -20.42 -13.07 10.12
CA MET A 1 -19.75 -11.98 10.88
C MET A 1 -18.87 -11.19 9.94
N LYS A 2 -19.04 -9.88 9.93
CA LYS A 2 -18.26 -9.00 9.05
C LYS A 2 -17.18 -8.30 9.86
N PHE A 3 -15.99 -8.23 9.27
CA PHE A 3 -14.86 -7.53 9.85
C PHE A 3 -14.50 -6.34 8.98
N LYS A 4 -14.24 -5.20 9.62
CA LYS A 4 -13.71 -4.06 8.91
C LYS A 4 -12.20 -4.22 8.75
N ARG A 5 -11.72 -4.01 7.55
CA ARG A 5 -10.31 -4.02 7.22
C ARG A 5 -9.99 -2.82 6.35
N TYR A 6 -8.76 -2.44 6.36
CA TYR A 6 -8.28 -1.31 5.55
C TYR A 6 -7.12 -1.76 4.70
N THR A 7 -7.11 -1.28 3.47
CA THR A 7 -5.97 -1.46 2.57
C THR A 7 -5.40 -0.09 2.25
N THR A 8 -4.09 -0.01 2.20
CA THR A 8 -3.41 1.22 1.79
C THR A 8 -2.47 0.89 0.65
N LYS A 9 -2.55 1.68 -0.43
CA LYS A 9 -1.56 1.65 -1.50
C LYS A 9 -0.64 2.84 -1.31
N ALA A 10 0.67 2.58 -1.22
CA ALA A 10 1.67 3.63 -1.19
C ALA A 10 2.24 3.74 -2.60
N TYR A 11 1.95 4.86 -3.25
CA TYR A 11 2.43 5.11 -4.62
C TYR A 11 3.78 5.82 -4.57
N TYR A 12 4.76 5.24 -5.24
CA TYR A 12 6.11 5.78 -5.29
C TYR A 12 6.50 6.07 -6.74
N VAL A 13 7.41 7.01 -6.90
CA VAL A 13 7.90 7.42 -8.22
C VAL A 13 9.28 6.84 -8.42
N TYR A 14 9.52 6.24 -9.58
CA TYR A 14 10.83 5.76 -9.96
C TYR A 14 11.16 6.20 -11.38
N TYR A 15 12.46 6.29 -11.64
CA TYR A 15 12.96 6.73 -12.94
C TYR A 15 13.49 5.53 -13.70
N THR A 16 13.08 5.41 -14.96
CA THR A 16 13.58 4.37 -15.87
C THR A 16 14.52 5.00 -16.88
N PRO A 17 15.85 4.83 -16.72
CA PRO A 17 16.81 5.46 -17.64
C PRO A 17 16.62 5.05 -19.09
N GLN A 18 16.26 3.80 -19.34
CA GLN A 18 16.06 3.28 -20.69
C GLN A 18 14.93 3.99 -21.45
N LEU A 19 13.91 4.45 -20.71
CA LEU A 19 12.77 5.13 -21.31
C LEU A 19 12.82 6.64 -21.12
N GLY A 20 13.75 7.14 -20.30
CA GLY A 20 13.84 8.55 -19.96
C GLY A 20 12.59 9.11 -19.29
N LYS A 21 11.81 8.27 -18.64
CA LYS A 21 10.53 8.65 -18.05
C LYS A 21 10.45 8.29 -16.58
N ARG A 22 9.67 9.08 -15.84
CA ARG A 22 9.27 8.74 -14.49
C ARG A 22 8.04 7.85 -14.56
N LYS A 23 8.05 6.78 -13.78
CA LYS A 23 6.91 5.88 -13.66
C LYS A 23 6.47 5.81 -12.22
N GLU A 24 5.20 5.45 -12.02
CA GLU A 24 4.62 5.28 -10.71
C GLU A 24 4.39 3.79 -10.45
N GLY A 25 4.87 3.31 -9.31
CA GLY A 25 4.57 1.98 -8.82
C GLY A 25 3.82 2.09 -7.49
N TRP A 26 3.38 0.95 -6.97
CA TRP A 26 2.74 0.94 -5.67
C TRP A 26 3.05 -0.33 -4.90
N VAL A 27 3.02 -0.22 -3.58
CA VAL A 27 3.06 -1.36 -2.66
C VAL A 27 1.84 -1.26 -1.75
N GLY A 28 1.36 -2.39 -1.28
CA GLY A 28 0.13 -2.44 -0.49
C GLY A 28 0.36 -2.84 0.95
N GLY A 29 -0.52 -2.39 1.82
CA GLY A 29 -0.57 -2.77 3.21
C GLY A 29 -1.98 -3.11 3.64
N LEU A 30 -2.10 -3.88 4.71
CA LEU A 30 -3.38 -4.29 5.30
C LEU A 30 -3.36 -3.99 6.79
N GLY A 31 -4.52 -3.66 7.34
CA GLY A 31 -4.63 -3.45 8.77
C GLY A 31 -6.09 -3.45 9.22
N THR A 32 -6.27 -3.51 10.53
CA THR A 32 -7.59 -3.42 11.15
C THR A 32 -8.02 -1.96 11.35
N THR A 33 -7.09 -1.04 11.22
CA THR A 33 -7.33 0.40 11.25
C THR A 33 -6.60 1.05 10.08
N GLU A 34 -7.00 2.29 9.73
CA GLU A 34 -6.31 3.04 8.68
C GLU A 34 -4.81 3.19 8.99
N GLU A 35 -4.49 3.54 10.25
CA GLU A 35 -3.10 3.72 10.67
C GLU A 35 -2.29 2.44 10.49
N GLU A 36 -2.85 1.30 10.88
CA GLU A 36 -2.16 0.02 10.74
C GLU A 36 -1.90 -0.31 9.27
N SER A 37 -2.86 -0.04 8.38
CA SER A 37 -2.69 -0.32 6.96
C SER A 37 -1.62 0.57 6.35
N VAL A 38 -1.53 1.84 6.77
CA VAL A 38 -0.48 2.77 6.32
C VAL A 38 0.89 2.30 6.82
N LYS A 39 0.99 1.93 8.09
CA LYS A 39 2.24 1.41 8.65
C LYS A 39 2.71 0.15 7.94
N ASP A 40 1.77 -0.73 7.60
CA ASP A 40 2.07 -1.96 6.88
C ASP A 40 2.57 -1.65 5.47
N ALA A 41 1.96 -0.68 4.79
CA ALA A 41 2.42 -0.24 3.48
C ALA A 41 3.84 0.33 3.54
N ILE A 42 4.14 1.12 4.56
CA ILE A 42 5.49 1.68 4.78
C ILE A 42 6.49 0.55 5.05
N LYS A 43 6.09 -0.44 5.83
CA LYS A 43 6.91 -1.62 6.09
C LYS A 43 7.25 -2.36 4.81
N ASP A 44 6.27 -2.50 3.91
CA ASP A 44 6.49 -3.11 2.60
C ASP A 44 7.45 -2.29 1.75
N CYS A 45 7.34 -0.97 1.78
CA CYS A 45 8.29 -0.10 1.10
C CYS A 45 9.72 -0.38 1.55
N LYS A 46 9.94 -0.50 2.86
CA LYS A 46 11.26 -0.81 3.41
C LYS A 46 11.74 -2.20 2.98
N LYS A 47 10.84 -3.17 2.94
CA LYS A 47 11.14 -4.53 2.49
C LYS A 47 11.66 -4.55 1.06
N TYR A 48 11.09 -3.74 0.19
CA TYR A 48 11.50 -3.64 -1.21
C TYR A 48 12.55 -2.55 -1.45
N LYS A 49 13.12 -2.00 -0.38
CA LYS A 49 14.16 -0.96 -0.44
C LYS A 49 13.71 0.30 -1.17
N ILE A 50 12.45 0.66 -0.99
CA ILE A 50 11.89 1.89 -1.54
C ILE A 50 12.00 2.98 -0.47
N PRO A 51 12.75 4.07 -0.73
CA PRO A 51 12.86 5.16 0.24
C PRO A 51 11.51 5.83 0.49
N VAL A 52 11.21 6.12 1.75
CA VAL A 52 9.95 6.76 2.13
C VAL A 52 9.79 8.11 1.44
N GLU A 53 10.88 8.81 1.18
CA GLU A 53 10.89 10.11 0.50
C GLU A 53 10.37 10.03 -0.93
N ARG A 54 10.37 8.85 -1.53
CA ARG A 54 9.87 8.64 -2.89
C ARG A 54 8.37 8.36 -2.94
N ILE A 55 7.74 8.19 -1.79
CA ILE A 55 6.30 7.97 -1.74
C ILE A 55 5.61 9.28 -2.08
N ALA A 56 4.82 9.26 -3.17
CA ALA A 56 4.11 10.45 -3.62
C ALA A 56 2.78 10.64 -2.89
N ARG A 57 2.08 9.52 -2.61
CA ARG A 57 0.78 9.57 -1.95
C ARG A 57 0.40 8.21 -1.41
N PHE A 58 -0.55 8.24 -0.47
CA PHE A 58 -1.19 7.03 0.04
C PHE A 58 -2.66 7.04 -0.37
N GLU A 59 -3.18 5.87 -0.70
CA GLU A 59 -4.61 5.69 -0.96
C GLU A 59 -5.11 4.58 -0.05
N THR A 60 -5.99 4.94 0.89
CA THR A 60 -6.53 4.00 1.86
C THR A 60 -8.00 3.75 1.58
N LYS A 61 -8.38 2.49 1.55
CA LYS A 61 -9.77 2.07 1.34
C LYS A 61 -10.21 1.14 2.46
N GLU A 62 -11.46 1.30 2.86
CA GLU A 62 -12.12 0.40 3.79
C GLU A 62 -12.81 -0.71 3.01
N PHE A 63 -12.74 -1.93 3.51
CA PHE A 63 -13.53 -3.02 2.97
C PHE A 63 -14.02 -3.91 4.12
N ASN A 64 -15.12 -4.61 3.86
CA ASN A 64 -15.69 -5.55 4.81
C ASN A 64 -15.35 -6.97 4.39
N LEU A 65 -14.81 -7.74 5.34
CA LEU A 65 -14.52 -9.15 5.15
C LEU A 65 -15.59 -9.97 5.84
N ASP A 66 -16.25 -10.86 5.11
CA ASP A 66 -17.20 -11.80 5.68
C ASP A 66 -16.49 -13.13 5.87
N LEU A 67 -16.77 -13.82 6.98
CA LEU A 67 -16.20 -15.14 7.24
C LEU A 67 -16.51 -16.13 6.12
N LYS A 68 -17.63 -15.95 5.41
CA LYS A 68 -18.00 -16.77 4.28
C LYS A 68 -17.00 -16.68 3.13
N ASP A 69 -16.35 -15.52 2.98
CA ASP A 69 -15.41 -15.27 1.90
C ASP A 69 -14.02 -15.85 2.17
N ILE A 70 -13.79 -16.28 3.41
CA ILE A 70 -12.50 -16.83 3.85
C ILE A 70 -12.49 -18.35 3.80
N ALA A 71 -13.65 -18.94 3.88
CA ALA A 71 -13.80 -20.40 3.94
C ALA A 71 -13.45 -21.10 2.64
#